data_67590b396cf90d6ac71e79ae8178ddda
#
_entry.id   67590b396cf90d6ac71e79ae8178ddda
#
_cell.length_a   1.000
_cell.length_b   1.000
_cell.length_c   1.000
_cell.angle_alpha   90.00
_cell.angle_beta   90.00
_cell.angle_gamma   90.00
#
_symmetry.space_group_name_H-M   'P 1'
#
loop_
_entity.id
_entity.type
_entity.pdbx_description
1 polymer ?
#
loop_
_entity_poly.entity_id
_entity_poly.type
_entity_poly.pdbx_seq_one_letter_code
_entity_poly.pdbx_strand_id
1 'polypeptide(L)'
;ANPEVLIDEGMASILGWEVGDSQILKFGSEEVEVEVVGISRELMRTITFHRADLAPILGIEATGVYLSVADGTDISGLGDISLTVVVKDDVVEGFTDLMNKQSQMLDLFIFIGIGMAAAVLLNTLLMNLAERDSDLATLRVLGASRRRLALMLLGEHIAIGLVGGILGAIMAIYGAVAFAKAFSQWAFYFVIEVDPYVASGLVAVVVAISIAITPIGIWRIHRMDLVDMTKGFSS
;
A
#
# COMPACT_ATOMS: atom_id res chain seq x y z
N ALA A 1 -16.73 35.74 -20.22
CA ALA A 1 -16.59 34.31 -19.97
C ALA A 1 -16.33 34.15 -18.48
N ASN A 2 -16.90 33.14 -17.85
CA ASN A 2 -16.61 32.84 -16.45
C ASN A 2 -15.15 32.41 -16.32
N PRO A 3 -14.47 32.73 -15.22
CA PRO A 3 -13.14 32.22 -14.97
C PRO A 3 -13.10 30.69 -14.98
N GLU A 4 -12.11 30.13 -15.67
CA GLU A 4 -11.89 28.70 -15.74
C GLU A 4 -11.10 28.21 -14.53
N VAL A 5 -11.49 27.06 -13.97
CA VAL A 5 -10.81 26.48 -12.81
C VAL A 5 -10.45 25.03 -13.02
N LEU A 6 -9.28 24.65 -12.49
CA LEU A 6 -8.90 23.25 -12.25
C LEU A 6 -9.14 22.94 -10.79
N ILE A 7 -9.80 21.84 -10.50
CA ILE A 7 -10.00 21.35 -9.14
C ILE A 7 -9.28 20.02 -8.95
N ASP A 8 -8.81 19.75 -7.74
CA ASP A 8 -8.24 18.42 -7.44
C ASP A 8 -9.34 17.37 -7.24
N GLU A 9 -8.96 16.09 -7.41
CA GLU A 9 -9.88 14.95 -7.31
C GLU A 9 -10.55 14.85 -5.91
N GLY A 10 -9.85 15.28 -4.86
CA GLY A 10 -10.39 15.31 -3.50
C GLY A 10 -11.49 16.35 -3.33
N MET A 11 -11.30 17.54 -3.92
CA MET A 11 -12.33 18.59 -3.93
C MET A 11 -13.53 18.19 -4.79
N ALA A 12 -13.27 17.64 -5.99
CA ALA A 12 -14.32 17.11 -6.86
C ALA A 12 -15.20 16.08 -6.12
N SER A 13 -14.57 15.15 -5.41
CA SER A 13 -15.27 14.09 -4.64
C SER A 13 -16.12 14.63 -3.49
N ILE A 14 -15.66 15.69 -2.79
CA ILE A 14 -16.39 16.26 -1.64
C ILE A 14 -17.52 17.15 -2.08
N LEU A 15 -17.25 17.99 -3.07
CA LEU A 15 -18.22 18.98 -3.55
C LEU A 15 -19.21 18.38 -4.55
N GLY A 16 -18.89 17.19 -5.09
CA GLY A 16 -19.69 16.56 -6.14
C GLY A 16 -19.62 17.31 -7.48
N TRP A 17 -18.50 17.99 -7.75
CA TRP A 17 -18.32 18.77 -8.96
C TRP A 17 -17.71 17.92 -10.07
N GLU A 18 -18.21 18.15 -11.28
CA GLU A 18 -17.75 17.49 -12.50
C GLU A 18 -17.22 18.52 -13.51
N VAL A 19 -16.44 18.03 -14.47
CA VAL A 19 -15.94 18.88 -15.56
C VAL A 19 -17.12 19.39 -16.40
N GLY A 20 -17.18 20.71 -16.60
CA GLY A 20 -18.29 21.42 -17.27
C GLY A 20 -19.29 22.05 -16.32
N ASP A 21 -19.17 21.81 -15.02
CA ASP A 21 -20.08 22.47 -14.04
C ASP A 21 -19.71 23.94 -13.86
N SER A 22 -20.76 24.78 -13.75
CA SER A 22 -20.65 26.18 -13.32
C SER A 22 -20.97 26.27 -11.83
N GLN A 23 -20.07 26.84 -11.06
CA GLN A 23 -20.19 26.94 -9.60
C GLN A 23 -19.86 28.34 -9.11
N ILE A 24 -20.43 28.70 -7.96
CA ILE A 24 -20.18 30.01 -7.34
C ILE A 24 -19.17 29.80 -6.20
N LEU A 25 -18.01 30.42 -6.34
CA LEU A 25 -17.01 30.48 -5.28
C LEU A 25 -17.09 31.80 -4.54
N LYS A 26 -17.01 31.74 -3.22
CA LYS A 26 -17.05 32.92 -2.36
C LYS A 26 -15.68 33.23 -1.79
N PHE A 27 -15.16 34.40 -2.12
CA PHE A 27 -13.89 34.94 -1.63
C PHE A 27 -14.17 36.15 -0.73
N GLY A 28 -14.29 35.91 0.56
CA GLY A 28 -14.69 36.97 1.50
C GLY A 28 -16.10 37.47 1.21
N SER A 29 -16.20 38.70 0.70
CA SER A 29 -17.46 39.32 0.30
C SER A 29 -17.78 39.18 -1.18
N GLU A 30 -16.84 38.76 -2.00
CA GLU A 30 -16.99 38.64 -3.43
C GLU A 30 -17.45 37.22 -3.80
N GLU A 31 -18.42 37.13 -4.71
CA GLU A 31 -18.91 35.89 -5.29
C GLU A 31 -18.51 35.83 -6.77
N VAL A 32 -17.81 34.76 -7.15
CA VAL A 32 -17.29 34.56 -8.50
C VAL A 32 -17.88 33.28 -9.06
N GLU A 33 -18.61 33.38 -10.17
CA GLU A 33 -19.07 32.21 -10.93
C GLU A 33 -17.90 31.68 -11.75
N VAL A 34 -17.57 30.39 -11.58
CA VAL A 34 -16.44 29.71 -12.21
C VAL A 34 -16.92 28.50 -12.97
N GLU A 35 -16.17 28.12 -14.02
CA GLU A 35 -16.41 26.90 -14.79
C GLU A 35 -15.30 25.89 -14.52
N VAL A 36 -15.67 24.65 -14.16
CA VAL A 36 -14.72 23.55 -13.92
C VAL A 36 -14.28 22.98 -15.27
N VAL A 37 -13.04 23.26 -15.68
CA VAL A 37 -12.52 22.81 -16.99
C VAL A 37 -11.68 21.54 -16.89
N GLY A 38 -11.31 21.11 -15.68
CA GLY A 38 -10.53 19.90 -15.49
C GLY A 38 -10.36 19.49 -14.03
N ILE A 39 -9.97 18.23 -13.85
CA ILE A 39 -9.65 17.67 -12.54
C ILE A 39 -8.18 17.29 -12.52
N SER A 40 -7.43 17.84 -11.55
CA SER A 40 -6.02 17.50 -11.30
C SER A 40 -5.91 16.42 -10.22
N ARG A 41 -4.79 15.70 -10.20
CA ARG A 41 -4.46 14.74 -9.14
C ARG A 41 -3.36 15.32 -8.28
N GLU A 42 -3.75 15.92 -7.18
CA GLU A 42 -2.84 16.53 -6.22
C GLU A 42 -3.06 15.96 -4.82
N LEU A 43 -1.99 15.95 -4.02
CA LEU A 43 -2.08 15.49 -2.64
C LEU A 43 -2.84 16.50 -1.75
N MET A 44 -2.69 17.78 -2.07
CA MET A 44 -3.39 18.86 -1.37
C MET A 44 -4.64 19.25 -2.15
N ARG A 45 -5.71 19.50 -1.41
CA ARG A 45 -6.95 19.98 -2.02
C ARG A 45 -6.78 21.42 -2.42
N THR A 46 -6.79 21.64 -3.72
CA THR A 46 -6.56 22.96 -4.31
C THR A 46 -7.59 23.26 -5.40
N ILE A 47 -7.87 24.55 -5.57
CA ILE A 47 -8.58 25.07 -6.73
C ILE A 47 -7.59 26.01 -7.41
N THR A 48 -7.24 25.69 -8.65
CA THR A 48 -6.25 26.44 -9.43
C THR A 48 -6.96 27.29 -10.48
N PHE A 49 -6.64 28.59 -10.48
CA PHE A 49 -7.19 29.57 -11.39
C PHE A 49 -6.11 30.11 -12.34
N HIS A 50 -6.56 30.56 -13.51
CA HIS A 50 -5.71 31.40 -14.30
C HIS A 50 -5.63 32.78 -13.64
N ARG A 51 -4.40 33.24 -13.35
CA ARG A 51 -4.18 34.48 -12.60
C ARG A 51 -4.82 35.71 -13.25
N ALA A 52 -4.77 35.79 -14.60
CA ALA A 52 -5.32 36.94 -15.32
C ALA A 52 -6.82 37.10 -15.09
N ASP A 53 -7.53 36.02 -14.79
CA ASP A 53 -8.97 36.04 -14.59
C ASP A 53 -9.37 36.40 -13.16
N LEU A 54 -8.62 35.89 -12.18
CA LEU A 54 -8.94 36.04 -10.76
C LEU A 54 -8.31 37.27 -10.11
N ALA A 55 -7.07 37.63 -10.46
CA ALA A 55 -6.34 38.72 -9.81
C ALA A 55 -7.04 40.08 -9.92
N PRO A 56 -7.67 40.46 -11.07
CA PRO A 56 -8.42 41.73 -11.17
C PRO A 56 -9.65 41.76 -10.28
N ILE A 57 -10.33 40.61 -10.09
CA ILE A 57 -11.53 40.49 -9.28
C ILE A 57 -11.20 40.62 -7.79
N LEU A 58 -10.14 39.99 -7.35
CA LEU A 58 -9.75 39.95 -5.95
C LEU A 58 -8.76 41.06 -5.54
N GLY A 59 -8.25 41.83 -6.49
CA GLY A 59 -7.25 42.86 -6.23
C GLY A 59 -5.92 42.31 -5.69
N ILE A 60 -5.58 41.07 -6.07
CA ILE A 60 -4.40 40.37 -5.54
C ILE A 60 -3.19 40.61 -6.44
N GLU A 61 -2.10 41.10 -5.86
CA GLU A 61 -0.82 41.20 -6.52
C GLU A 61 -0.07 39.85 -6.50
N ALA A 62 0.96 39.69 -7.36
CA ALA A 62 1.80 38.49 -7.33
C ALA A 62 2.62 38.45 -6.05
N THR A 63 2.51 37.34 -5.32
CA THR A 63 3.26 37.09 -4.09
C THR A 63 4.52 36.28 -4.33
N GLY A 64 4.66 35.65 -5.50
CA GLY A 64 5.82 34.87 -5.88
C GLY A 64 6.00 34.73 -7.38
N VAL A 65 7.17 34.33 -7.80
CA VAL A 65 7.57 34.13 -9.19
C VAL A 65 8.33 32.80 -9.30
N TYR A 66 8.01 32.04 -10.34
CA TYR A 66 8.83 30.89 -10.73
C TYR A 66 9.86 31.34 -11.76
N LEU A 67 11.13 31.11 -11.45
CA LEU A 67 12.25 31.43 -12.34
C LEU A 67 12.88 30.14 -12.85
N SER A 68 13.07 30.05 -14.16
CA SER A 68 13.95 29.04 -14.76
C SER A 68 15.30 29.68 -15.01
N VAL A 69 16.31 29.16 -14.36
CA VAL A 69 17.70 29.66 -14.50
C VAL A 69 18.58 28.59 -15.13
N ALA A 70 19.65 29.01 -15.83
CA ALA A 70 20.59 28.05 -16.36
C ALA A 70 21.41 27.40 -15.24
N ASP A 71 21.89 26.17 -15.48
CA ASP A 71 22.72 25.46 -14.52
C ASP A 71 23.97 26.29 -14.13
N GLY A 72 24.22 26.34 -12.82
CA GLY A 72 25.35 27.10 -12.28
C GLY A 72 25.13 28.62 -12.16
N THR A 73 23.92 29.12 -12.40
CA THR A 73 23.61 30.54 -12.19
C THR A 73 23.67 30.87 -10.70
N ASP A 74 24.38 31.93 -10.35
CA ASP A 74 24.41 32.46 -8.99
C ASP A 74 23.07 33.13 -8.65
N ILE A 75 22.37 32.53 -7.73
CA ILE A 75 21.06 32.98 -7.23
C ILE A 75 21.13 33.68 -5.86
N SER A 76 22.33 33.86 -5.30
CA SER A 76 22.52 34.43 -3.96
C SER A 76 21.90 35.84 -3.83
N GLY A 77 21.94 36.64 -4.87
CA GLY A 77 21.32 37.97 -4.88
C GLY A 77 19.78 37.98 -4.85
N LEU A 78 19.12 36.84 -5.09
CA LEU A 78 17.64 36.76 -4.99
C LEU A 78 17.14 36.88 -3.55
N GLY A 79 17.97 36.49 -2.57
CA GLY A 79 17.65 36.63 -1.17
C GLY A 79 17.51 38.07 -0.69
N ASP A 80 18.14 39.03 -1.39
CA ASP A 80 18.09 40.46 -1.03
C ASP A 80 16.79 41.15 -1.47
N ILE A 81 16.08 40.55 -2.44
CA ILE A 81 14.86 41.11 -3.04
C ILE A 81 13.62 40.28 -2.76
N SER A 82 13.75 39.11 -2.13
CA SER A 82 12.65 38.19 -1.80
C SER A 82 12.72 37.73 -0.34
N LEU A 83 11.55 37.49 0.26
CA LEU A 83 11.46 36.96 1.62
C LEU A 83 11.98 35.53 1.70
N THR A 84 11.83 34.77 0.63
CA THR A 84 12.24 33.36 0.58
C THR A 84 12.59 32.98 -0.84
N VAL A 85 13.70 32.28 -1.01
CA VAL A 85 14.10 31.63 -2.25
C VAL A 85 14.02 30.13 -2.02
N VAL A 86 13.21 29.44 -2.81
CA VAL A 86 13.06 27.99 -2.75
C VAL A 86 13.65 27.39 -4.02
N VAL A 87 14.69 26.60 -3.86
CA VAL A 87 15.32 25.88 -4.97
C VAL A 87 14.58 24.57 -5.15
N LYS A 88 14.12 24.31 -6.38
CA LYS A 88 13.36 23.10 -6.70
C LYS A 88 14.11 21.82 -6.34
N ASP A 89 15.40 21.77 -6.63
CA ASP A 89 16.22 20.59 -6.42
C ASP A 89 16.37 20.25 -4.93
N ASP A 90 16.53 21.28 -4.08
CA ASP A 90 16.58 21.09 -2.62
C ASP A 90 15.26 20.53 -2.06
N VAL A 91 14.14 21.00 -2.61
CA VAL A 91 12.80 20.49 -2.22
C VAL A 91 12.61 19.05 -2.69
N VAL A 92 13.01 18.75 -3.93
CA VAL A 92 12.90 17.38 -4.48
C VAL A 92 13.80 16.43 -3.72
N GLU A 93 15.05 16.84 -3.40
CA GLU A 93 15.98 16.04 -2.60
C GLU A 93 15.43 15.79 -1.19
N GLY A 94 15.00 16.84 -0.51
CA GLY A 94 14.40 16.73 0.82
C GLY A 94 13.15 15.85 0.85
N PHE A 95 12.30 15.94 -0.16
CA PHE A 95 11.12 15.09 -0.29
C PHE A 95 11.50 13.64 -0.59
N THR A 96 12.49 13.43 -1.46
CA THR A 96 12.99 12.09 -1.80
C THR A 96 13.60 11.41 -0.57
N ASP A 97 14.38 12.16 0.21
CA ASP A 97 14.95 11.65 1.46
C ASP A 97 13.88 11.28 2.49
N LEU A 98 12.84 12.10 2.60
CA LEU A 98 11.70 11.79 3.46
C LEU A 98 10.98 10.51 3.02
N MET A 99 10.73 10.37 1.71
CA MET A 99 10.10 9.19 1.13
C MET A 99 10.96 7.94 1.32
N ASN A 100 12.27 8.05 1.13
CA ASN A 100 13.19 6.93 1.35
C ASN A 100 13.20 6.47 2.82
N LYS A 101 13.20 7.39 3.77
CA LYS A 101 13.12 7.06 5.20
C LYS A 101 11.78 6.40 5.55
N GLN A 102 10.69 6.91 4.99
CA GLN A 102 9.37 6.30 5.18
C GLN A 102 9.30 4.90 4.57
N SER A 103 9.87 4.70 3.37
CA SER A 103 9.95 3.39 2.72
C SER A 103 10.70 2.38 3.60
N GLN A 104 11.86 2.76 4.15
CA GLN A 104 12.63 1.89 5.06
C GLN A 104 11.81 1.46 6.29
N MET A 105 10.98 2.36 6.83
CA MET A 105 10.10 2.03 7.95
C MET A 105 9.00 1.05 7.51
N LEU A 106 8.43 1.22 6.32
CA LEU A 106 7.45 0.30 5.75
C LEU A 106 8.06 -1.07 5.47
N ASP A 107 9.30 -1.14 4.97
CA ASP A 107 10.03 -2.39 4.75
C ASP A 107 10.22 -3.17 6.05
N LEU A 108 10.50 -2.47 7.16
CA LEU A 108 10.56 -3.09 8.49
C LEU A 108 9.22 -3.71 8.90
N PHE A 109 8.10 -3.01 8.68
CA PHE A 109 6.76 -3.56 8.97
C PHE A 109 6.44 -4.76 8.09
N ILE A 110 6.81 -4.74 6.81
CA ILE A 110 6.65 -5.87 5.90
C ILE A 110 7.46 -7.07 6.40
N PHE A 111 8.70 -6.86 6.82
CA PHE A 111 9.55 -7.92 7.36
C PHE A 111 8.96 -8.55 8.63
N ILE A 112 8.47 -7.73 9.55
CA ILE A 112 7.78 -8.22 10.75
C ILE A 112 6.51 -8.99 10.37
N GLY A 113 5.73 -8.50 9.43
CA GLY A 113 4.52 -9.16 8.92
C GLY A 113 4.82 -10.54 8.32
N ILE A 114 5.87 -10.64 7.52
CA ILE A 114 6.36 -11.91 6.96
C ILE A 114 6.77 -12.88 8.08
N GLY A 115 7.50 -12.40 9.07
CA GLY A 115 7.89 -13.19 10.23
C GLY A 115 6.70 -13.72 11.02
N MET A 116 5.69 -12.89 11.26
CA MET A 116 4.45 -13.30 11.92
C MET A 116 3.67 -14.33 11.10
N ALA A 117 3.54 -14.12 9.78
CA ALA A 117 2.87 -15.08 8.90
C ALA A 117 3.60 -16.44 8.91
N ALA A 118 4.92 -16.43 8.84
CA ALA A 118 5.74 -17.63 8.93
C ALA A 118 5.55 -18.37 10.27
N ALA A 119 5.53 -17.63 11.37
CA ALA A 119 5.31 -18.22 12.70
C ALA A 119 3.93 -18.87 12.84
N VAL A 120 2.87 -18.21 12.35
CA VAL A 120 1.50 -18.75 12.38
C VAL A 120 1.39 -19.98 11.49
N LEU A 121 1.91 -19.93 10.26
CA LEU A 121 1.89 -21.08 9.34
C LEU A 121 2.68 -22.26 9.90
N LEU A 122 3.85 -22.01 10.52
CA LEU A 122 4.64 -23.04 11.17
C LEU A 122 3.89 -23.67 12.34
N ASN A 123 3.27 -22.87 13.20
CA ASN A 123 2.48 -23.36 14.31
C ASN A 123 1.30 -24.23 13.83
N THR A 124 0.59 -23.77 12.80
CA THR A 124 -0.51 -24.53 12.17
C THR A 124 0.00 -25.85 11.60
N LEU A 125 1.15 -25.85 10.91
CA LEU A 125 1.78 -27.08 10.41
C LEU A 125 2.08 -28.07 11.55
N LEU A 126 2.73 -27.60 12.61
CA LEU A 126 3.12 -28.45 13.73
C LEU A 126 1.92 -29.01 14.48
N MET A 127 0.85 -28.22 14.63
CA MET A 127 -0.40 -28.65 15.27
C MET A 127 -1.12 -29.68 14.41
N ASN A 128 -1.31 -29.45 13.13
CA ASN A 128 -1.91 -30.41 12.19
C ASN A 128 -1.15 -31.73 12.16
N LEU A 129 0.20 -31.68 12.19
CA LEU A 129 1.02 -32.89 12.26
C LEU A 129 0.82 -33.65 13.57
N ALA A 130 0.76 -32.95 14.70
CA ALA A 130 0.57 -33.58 16.00
C ALA A 130 -0.82 -34.25 16.11
N GLU A 131 -1.85 -33.65 15.56
CA GLU A 131 -3.21 -34.21 15.53
C GLU A 131 -3.33 -35.43 14.61
N ARG A 132 -2.53 -35.50 13.55
CA ARG A 132 -2.58 -36.57 12.53
C ARG A 132 -1.44 -37.59 12.64
N ASP A 133 -0.65 -37.53 13.71
CA ASP A 133 0.52 -38.42 13.89
C ASP A 133 0.11 -39.90 13.78
N SER A 134 -1.01 -40.31 14.37
CA SER A 134 -1.56 -41.67 14.30
C SER A 134 -1.99 -42.09 12.88
N ASP A 135 -2.65 -41.17 12.15
CA ASP A 135 -3.12 -41.43 10.79
C ASP A 135 -1.93 -41.56 9.82
N LEU A 136 -0.94 -40.69 9.97
CA LEU A 136 0.29 -40.74 9.17
C LEU A 136 1.11 -42.02 9.44
N ALA A 137 1.16 -42.48 10.71
CA ALA A 137 1.78 -43.75 11.08
C ALA A 137 1.04 -44.94 10.45
N THR A 138 -0.30 -44.94 10.49
CA THR A 138 -1.13 -45.98 9.87
C THR A 138 -0.92 -46.05 8.36
N LEU A 139 -0.89 -44.88 7.67
CA LEU A 139 -0.59 -44.84 6.23
C LEU A 139 0.80 -45.41 5.92
N ARG A 140 1.78 -45.19 6.79
CA ARG A 140 3.12 -45.74 6.61
C ARG A 140 3.14 -47.24 6.78
N VAL A 141 2.41 -47.78 7.76
CA VAL A 141 2.28 -49.24 7.96
C VAL A 141 1.61 -49.90 6.76
N LEU A 142 0.63 -49.22 6.15
CA LEU A 142 -0.04 -49.67 4.93
C LEU A 142 0.83 -49.52 3.65
N GLY A 143 2.08 -49.07 3.79
CA GLY A 143 3.05 -49.01 2.69
C GLY A 143 3.15 -47.68 1.97
N ALA A 144 2.56 -46.60 2.50
CA ALA A 144 2.72 -45.28 1.91
C ALA A 144 4.21 -44.83 1.97
N SER A 145 4.75 -44.42 0.83
CA SER A 145 6.11 -43.93 0.76
C SER A 145 6.23 -42.54 1.43
N ARG A 146 7.40 -42.27 2.03
CA ARG A 146 7.69 -40.94 2.61
C ARG A 146 7.49 -39.80 1.64
N ARG A 147 7.80 -40.02 0.35
CA ARG A 147 7.59 -39.02 -0.71
C ARG A 147 6.11 -38.72 -0.92
N ARG A 148 5.25 -39.72 -0.85
CA ARG A 148 3.80 -39.55 -1.01
C ARG A 148 3.19 -38.71 0.12
N LEU A 149 3.61 -38.98 1.37
CA LEU A 149 3.18 -38.19 2.54
C LEU A 149 3.70 -36.74 2.46
N ALA A 150 4.97 -36.56 2.05
CA ALA A 150 5.54 -35.23 1.87
C ALA A 150 4.82 -34.41 0.80
N LEU A 151 4.45 -35.03 -0.34
CA LEU A 151 3.70 -34.35 -1.40
C LEU A 151 2.26 -34.03 -0.97
N MET A 152 1.63 -34.89 -0.17
CA MET A 152 0.31 -34.64 0.40
C MET A 152 0.33 -33.43 1.32
N LEU A 153 1.30 -33.35 2.25
CA LEU A 153 1.49 -32.19 3.12
C LEU A 153 1.80 -30.91 2.33
N LEU A 154 2.68 -31.00 1.36
CA LEU A 154 3.01 -29.86 0.50
C LEU A 154 1.76 -29.32 -0.21
N GLY A 155 0.95 -30.23 -0.80
CA GLY A 155 -0.30 -29.85 -1.46
C GLY A 155 -1.30 -29.17 -0.52
N GLU A 156 -1.45 -29.71 0.71
CA GLU A 156 -2.31 -29.12 1.75
C GLU A 156 -1.83 -27.71 2.13
N HIS A 157 -0.52 -27.53 2.35
CA HIS A 157 0.03 -26.21 2.69
C HIS A 157 -0.02 -25.21 1.55
N ILE A 158 0.16 -25.62 0.30
CA ILE A 158 -0.03 -24.75 -0.87
C ILE A 158 -1.50 -24.32 -0.94
N ALA A 159 -2.45 -25.23 -0.71
CA ALA A 159 -3.88 -24.89 -0.72
C ALA A 159 -4.23 -23.89 0.37
N ILE A 160 -3.74 -24.10 1.61
CA ILE A 160 -3.92 -23.17 2.73
C ILE A 160 -3.27 -21.81 2.41
N GLY A 161 -2.05 -21.81 1.88
CA GLY A 161 -1.34 -20.59 1.50
C GLY A 161 -2.05 -19.83 0.38
N LEU A 162 -2.60 -20.52 -0.60
CA LEU A 162 -3.34 -19.91 -1.70
C LEU A 162 -4.66 -19.29 -1.22
N VAL A 163 -5.48 -20.02 -0.49
CA VAL A 163 -6.76 -19.52 0.04
C VAL A 163 -6.51 -18.38 1.03
N GLY A 164 -5.58 -18.57 1.97
CA GLY A 164 -5.22 -17.55 2.95
C GLY A 164 -4.61 -16.31 2.30
N GLY A 165 -3.76 -16.49 1.29
CA GLY A 165 -3.17 -15.40 0.52
C GLY A 165 -4.19 -14.57 -0.25
N ILE A 166 -5.15 -15.23 -0.91
CA ILE A 166 -6.24 -14.54 -1.62
C ILE A 166 -7.12 -13.75 -0.65
N LEU A 167 -7.58 -14.39 0.43
CA LEU A 167 -8.39 -13.71 1.45
C LEU A 167 -7.63 -12.55 2.10
N GLY A 168 -6.35 -12.76 2.41
CA GLY A 168 -5.48 -11.73 2.96
C GLY A 168 -5.29 -10.56 2.01
N ALA A 169 -5.08 -10.80 0.72
CA ALA A 169 -4.98 -9.75 -0.29
C ALA A 169 -6.28 -8.93 -0.42
N ILE A 170 -7.43 -9.60 -0.42
CA ILE A 170 -8.74 -8.94 -0.44
C ILE A 170 -8.90 -8.04 0.80
N MET A 171 -8.61 -8.57 1.99
CA MET A 171 -8.71 -7.80 3.23
C MET A 171 -7.71 -6.64 3.28
N ALA A 172 -6.51 -6.82 2.73
CA ALA A 172 -5.50 -5.76 2.64
C ALA A 172 -5.97 -4.60 1.74
N ILE A 173 -6.61 -4.90 0.60
CA ILE A 173 -7.18 -3.88 -0.30
C ILE A 173 -8.29 -3.09 0.42
N TYR A 174 -9.25 -3.78 1.03
CA TYR A 174 -10.31 -3.10 1.78
C TYR A 174 -9.77 -2.29 2.96
N GLY A 175 -8.78 -2.83 3.67
CA GLY A 175 -8.09 -2.13 4.75
C GLY A 175 -7.37 -0.88 4.28
N ALA A 176 -6.68 -0.94 3.15
CA ALA A 176 -6.01 0.21 2.55
C ALA A 176 -7.00 1.31 2.16
N VAL A 177 -8.11 0.96 1.51
CA VAL A 177 -9.18 1.91 1.16
C VAL A 177 -9.81 2.53 2.41
N ALA A 178 -10.09 1.73 3.43
CA ALA A 178 -10.65 2.23 4.69
C ALA A 178 -9.66 3.18 5.41
N PHE A 179 -8.37 2.81 5.41
CA PHE A 179 -7.30 3.66 5.94
C PHE A 179 -7.22 5.00 5.20
N ALA A 180 -7.19 4.97 3.86
CA ALA A 180 -7.16 6.20 3.07
C ALA A 180 -8.36 7.11 3.37
N LYS A 181 -9.56 6.54 3.44
CA LYS A 181 -10.77 7.31 3.79
C LYS A 181 -10.69 7.91 5.20
N ALA A 182 -10.16 7.16 6.17
CA ALA A 182 -10.03 7.63 7.55
C ALA A 182 -8.98 8.76 7.69
N PHE A 183 -7.91 8.70 6.90
CA PHE A 183 -6.82 9.69 6.93
C PHE A 183 -6.99 10.82 5.91
N SER A 184 -7.90 10.69 4.96
CA SER A 184 -8.28 11.79 4.08
C SER A 184 -8.99 12.85 4.90
N GLN A 185 -8.29 13.96 5.16
CA GLN A 185 -8.79 15.13 5.87
C GLN A 185 -9.13 16.23 4.88
N TRP A 186 -9.66 17.35 5.39
CA TRP A 186 -10.03 18.47 4.54
C TRP A 186 -8.86 19.02 3.70
N ALA A 187 -7.62 18.95 4.20
CA ALA A 187 -6.43 19.45 3.53
C ALA A 187 -5.72 18.43 2.64
N PHE A 188 -5.93 17.12 2.89
CA PHE A 188 -5.22 16.05 2.18
C PHE A 188 -6.18 15.00 1.67
N TYR A 189 -5.93 14.52 0.46
CA TYR A 189 -6.67 13.43 -0.16
C TYR A 189 -5.72 12.32 -0.59
N PHE A 190 -5.97 11.11 -0.09
CA PHE A 190 -5.17 9.95 -0.44
C PHE A 190 -5.88 9.13 -1.50
N VAL A 191 -5.36 9.21 -2.73
CA VAL A 191 -5.77 8.30 -3.81
C VAL A 191 -5.07 6.98 -3.62
N ILE A 192 -5.84 5.91 -3.45
CA ILE A 192 -5.29 4.56 -3.45
C ILE A 192 -5.56 3.93 -4.80
N GLU A 193 -4.49 3.71 -5.54
CA GLU A 193 -4.48 2.89 -6.73
C GLU A 193 -3.89 1.53 -6.38
N VAL A 194 -4.69 0.48 -6.51
CA VAL A 194 -4.24 -0.89 -6.22
C VAL A 194 -3.71 -1.51 -7.50
N ASP A 195 -2.39 -1.64 -7.59
CA ASP A 195 -1.76 -2.37 -8.68
C ASP A 195 -2.04 -3.88 -8.54
N PRO A 196 -2.67 -4.53 -9.55
CA PRO A 196 -2.92 -5.97 -9.55
C PRO A 196 -1.66 -6.82 -9.36
N TYR A 197 -0.49 -6.33 -9.79
CA TYR A 197 0.79 -7.01 -9.58
C TYR A 197 1.18 -7.05 -8.10
N VAL A 198 0.92 -5.99 -7.36
CA VAL A 198 1.16 -5.96 -5.91
C VAL A 198 0.24 -6.95 -5.19
N ALA A 199 -1.04 -6.98 -5.54
CA ALA A 199 -2.00 -7.92 -4.97
C ALA A 199 -1.60 -9.38 -5.24
N SER A 200 -1.21 -9.70 -6.49
CA SER A 200 -0.73 -11.03 -6.85
C SER A 200 0.60 -11.38 -6.17
N GLY A 201 1.48 -10.41 -6.00
CA GLY A 201 2.74 -10.52 -5.25
C GLY A 201 2.53 -10.92 -3.80
N LEU A 202 1.54 -10.33 -3.12
CA LEU A 202 1.18 -10.71 -1.74
C LEU A 202 0.76 -12.19 -1.65
N VAL A 203 -0.09 -12.65 -2.57
CA VAL A 203 -0.49 -14.06 -2.63
C VAL A 203 0.73 -14.96 -2.86
N ALA A 204 1.60 -14.60 -3.80
CA ALA A 204 2.81 -15.35 -4.11
C ALA A 204 3.76 -15.46 -2.91
N VAL A 205 3.93 -14.39 -2.12
CA VAL A 205 4.75 -14.40 -0.90
C VAL A 205 4.18 -15.36 0.13
N VAL A 206 2.87 -15.35 0.39
CA VAL A 206 2.23 -16.26 1.34
C VAL A 206 2.40 -17.72 0.92
N VAL A 207 2.20 -18.02 -0.37
CA VAL A 207 2.43 -19.36 -0.93
C VAL A 207 3.89 -19.77 -0.81
N ALA A 208 4.83 -18.86 -1.10
CA ALA A 208 6.26 -19.12 -0.97
C ALA A 208 6.66 -19.45 0.48
N ILE A 209 6.13 -18.71 1.46
CA ILE A 209 6.32 -18.99 2.89
C ILE A 209 5.76 -20.37 3.24
N SER A 210 4.57 -20.73 2.76
CA SER A 210 3.94 -22.03 2.97
C SER A 210 4.82 -23.16 2.44
N ILE A 211 5.40 -23.00 1.25
CA ILE A 211 6.32 -23.95 0.66
C ILE A 211 7.63 -24.04 1.48
N ALA A 212 8.19 -22.89 1.89
CA ALA A 212 9.45 -22.83 2.63
C ALA A 212 9.37 -23.49 4.02
N ILE A 213 8.20 -23.49 4.65
CA ILE A 213 7.97 -24.11 5.97
C ILE A 213 7.74 -25.62 5.87
N THR A 214 7.21 -26.12 4.75
CA THR A 214 6.86 -27.53 4.56
C THR A 214 8.03 -28.50 4.84
N PRO A 215 9.30 -28.23 4.47
CA PRO A 215 10.44 -29.11 4.82
C PRO A 215 10.60 -29.38 6.31
N ILE A 216 10.20 -28.43 7.18
CA ILE A 216 10.26 -28.61 8.64
C ILE A 216 9.29 -29.73 9.07
N GLY A 217 8.08 -29.73 8.52
CA GLY A 217 7.10 -30.80 8.74
C GLY A 217 7.57 -32.13 8.19
N ILE A 218 8.15 -32.14 7.00
CA ILE A 218 8.71 -33.35 6.39
C ILE A 218 9.83 -33.94 7.25
N TRP A 219 10.69 -33.09 7.78
CA TRP A 219 11.80 -33.51 8.66
C TRP A 219 11.25 -34.14 9.95
N ARG A 220 10.18 -33.60 10.52
CA ARG A 220 9.51 -34.17 11.69
C ARG A 220 8.97 -35.59 11.41
N ILE A 221 8.28 -35.76 10.25
CA ILE A 221 7.81 -37.10 9.83
C ILE A 221 8.95 -38.11 9.69
N HIS A 222 10.12 -37.69 9.23
CA HIS A 222 11.27 -38.56 9.07
C HIS A 222 11.83 -39.06 10.43
N ARG A 223 11.64 -38.29 11.50
CA ARG A 223 12.08 -38.59 12.86
C ARG A 223 11.07 -39.38 13.68
N MET A 224 9.86 -39.58 13.19
CA MET A 224 8.85 -40.40 13.87
C MET A 224 9.30 -41.85 13.94
N ASP A 225 9.46 -42.35 15.17
CA ASP A 225 9.81 -43.73 15.41
C ASP A 225 8.53 -44.59 15.42
N LEU A 226 8.43 -45.51 14.45
CA LEU A 226 7.25 -46.38 14.27
C LEU A 226 7.05 -47.34 15.43
N VAL A 227 8.14 -47.62 16.21
CA VAL A 227 8.11 -48.59 17.29
C VAL A 227 7.40 -48.07 18.55
N ASP A 228 7.55 -46.76 18.84
CA ASP A 228 6.91 -46.15 20.01
C ASP A 228 5.40 -45.90 19.79
N MET A 229 4.98 -45.67 18.55
CA MET A 229 3.58 -45.46 18.23
C MET A 229 2.74 -46.73 18.25
N THR A 230 3.34 -47.89 17.98
CA THR A 230 2.63 -49.19 18.06
C THR A 230 2.41 -49.65 19.48
N LYS A 231 3.18 -49.20 20.46
CA LYS A 231 2.99 -49.52 21.88
C LYS A 231 1.78 -48.84 22.53
N GLY A 232 1.31 -47.74 22.01
CA GLY A 232 0.12 -47.02 22.49
C GLY A 232 -1.21 -47.70 22.17
N PHE A 233 -1.23 -48.68 21.27
CA PHE A 233 -2.43 -49.46 20.92
C PHE A 233 -2.63 -50.73 21.77
N SER A 234 -1.72 -51.02 22.71
CA SER A 234 -1.72 -52.25 23.52
C SER A 234 -1.99 -52.01 25.02
N SER A 235 -2.49 -50.84 25.39
CA SER A 235 -2.92 -50.53 26.78
C SER A 235 -4.35 -50.17 26.87
#